data_765047509c9321648fe31a073e94cafe
#
_entry.id   765047509c9321648fe31a073e94cafe
#
_cell.length_a   1.000
_cell.length_b   1.000
_cell.length_c   1.000
_cell.angle_alpha   90.00
_cell.angle_beta   90.00
_cell.angle_gamma   90.00
#
_symmetry.space_group_name_H-M   'P 1'
#
loop_
_entity.id
_entity.type
_entity.pdbx_description
1 polymer ?
#
loop_
_entity_poly.entity_id
_entity_poly.type
_entity_poly.pdbx_seq_one_letter_code
_entity_poly.pdbx_strand_id
1 'polypeptide(L)'
;MMEKSVKSNGKDSRESFNSRWGFILACIGSAVGMGNIWMFSTRVSLYGGGSFLIPYFIFVILIGSTGVIGEMSLGRAARSGPIDAFGMICEQKGKRKIGEALGMIPVLGSLAMAIGYTVVMGWILKYAVGTFT
;
A
#
# COMPACT_ATOMS: atom_id res chain seq x y z
N MET A 1 -46.78 -7.14 18.47
CA MET A 1 -45.39 -6.78 18.75
C MET A 1 -44.54 -7.46 17.68
N MET A 2 -44.34 -6.78 16.53
CA MET A 2 -43.64 -7.35 15.36
C MET A 2 -42.21 -6.86 15.39
N GLU A 3 -41.32 -7.79 15.67
CA GLU A 3 -39.87 -7.61 15.59
C GLU A 3 -39.46 -7.51 14.11
N LYS A 4 -39.12 -6.31 13.67
CA LYS A 4 -38.56 -6.07 12.35
C LYS A 4 -37.16 -6.67 12.34
N SER A 5 -37.01 -7.84 11.77
CA SER A 5 -35.74 -8.41 11.32
C SER A 5 -35.05 -7.39 10.38
N VAL A 6 -34.05 -6.72 10.90
CA VAL A 6 -33.14 -5.87 10.11
C VAL A 6 -32.32 -6.82 9.25
N LYS A 7 -32.62 -6.89 7.96
CA LYS A 7 -31.76 -7.52 6.96
C LYS A 7 -30.41 -6.81 7.00
N SER A 8 -29.42 -7.46 7.56
CA SER A 8 -28.00 -7.11 7.44
C SER A 8 -27.65 -7.13 5.95
N ASN A 9 -27.47 -5.93 5.41
CA ASN A 9 -27.08 -5.71 4.03
C ASN A 9 -25.60 -6.13 3.91
N GLY A 10 -25.23 -6.99 2.98
CA GLY A 10 -23.93 -7.68 2.80
C GLY A 10 -22.69 -6.78 2.61
N LYS A 11 -22.62 -5.64 3.28
CA LYS A 11 -21.45 -4.74 3.33
C LYS A 11 -20.59 -4.90 4.59
N ASP A 12 -21.01 -5.71 5.57
CA ASP A 12 -20.34 -5.77 6.89
C ASP A 12 -19.41 -6.98 7.08
N SER A 13 -19.17 -7.80 6.07
CA SER A 13 -18.22 -8.92 6.15
C SER A 13 -16.83 -8.54 5.64
N ARG A 14 -16.28 -7.40 6.07
CA ARG A 14 -14.87 -7.11 5.82
C ARG A 14 -14.01 -7.87 6.83
N GLU A 15 -13.05 -8.61 6.29
CA GLU A 15 -12.01 -9.21 7.12
C GLU A 15 -11.26 -8.11 7.85
N SER A 16 -11.18 -8.23 9.16
CA SER A 16 -10.43 -7.31 10.04
C SER A 16 -9.37 -8.10 10.78
N PHE A 17 -8.26 -7.44 11.09
CA PHE A 17 -7.21 -8.06 11.89
C PHE A 17 -7.70 -8.28 13.33
N ASN A 18 -7.65 -9.51 13.81
CA ASN A 18 -8.05 -9.88 15.16
C ASN A 18 -7.06 -9.44 16.25
N SER A 19 -5.83 -9.09 15.87
CA SER A 19 -4.80 -8.65 16.81
C SER A 19 -4.02 -7.45 16.28
N ARG A 20 -3.58 -6.58 17.21
CA ARG A 20 -2.71 -5.43 16.87
C ARG A 20 -1.37 -5.90 16.31
N TRP A 21 -0.81 -6.97 16.84
CA TRP A 21 0.45 -7.54 16.37
C TRP A 21 0.32 -8.12 14.96
N GLY A 22 -0.78 -8.79 14.66
CA GLY A 22 -1.04 -9.28 13.29
C GLY A 22 -1.10 -8.14 12.28
N PHE A 23 -1.74 -7.03 12.62
CA PHE A 23 -1.77 -5.83 11.78
C PHE A 23 -0.37 -5.22 11.58
N ILE A 24 0.41 -5.04 12.67
CA ILE A 24 1.77 -4.47 12.59
C ILE A 24 2.68 -5.35 11.74
N LEU A 25 2.66 -6.67 11.94
CA LEU A 25 3.47 -7.61 11.15
C LEU A 25 3.08 -7.60 9.68
N ALA A 26 1.80 -7.52 9.38
CA ALA A 26 1.32 -7.40 8.00
C ALA A 26 1.78 -6.08 7.34
N CYS A 27 1.75 -4.97 8.07
CA CYS A 27 2.28 -3.68 7.59
C CYS A 27 3.78 -3.75 7.33
N ILE A 28 4.56 -4.34 8.24
CA ILE A 28 6.01 -4.52 8.08
C ILE A 28 6.29 -5.41 6.87
N GLY A 29 5.62 -6.56 6.77
CA GLY A 29 5.78 -7.49 5.64
C GLY A 29 5.43 -6.87 4.30
N SER A 30 4.39 -6.04 4.26
CA SER A 30 3.99 -5.30 3.05
C SER A 30 4.98 -4.19 2.67
N ALA A 31 5.65 -3.59 3.67
CA ALA A 31 6.62 -2.53 3.44
C ALA A 31 7.97 -3.04 2.95
N VAL A 32 8.35 -4.28 3.28
CA VAL A 32 9.60 -4.89 2.83
C VAL A 32 9.45 -5.40 1.41
N GLY A 33 10.05 -4.68 0.47
CA GLY A 33 10.04 -5.03 -0.94
C GLY A 33 11.44 -5.10 -1.53
N MET A 34 11.52 -5.53 -2.78
CA MET A 34 12.75 -5.64 -3.53
C MET A 34 13.50 -4.31 -3.66
N GLY A 35 12.77 -3.19 -3.66
CA GLY A 35 13.32 -1.85 -3.63
C GLY A 35 14.24 -1.59 -2.44
N ASN A 36 13.91 -2.15 -1.28
CA ASN A 36 14.69 -2.00 -0.05
C ASN A 36 16.02 -2.77 -0.12
N ILE A 37 16.02 -3.91 -0.78
CA ILE A 37 17.19 -4.78 -0.85
C ILE A 37 18.10 -4.36 -2.02
N TRP A 38 17.56 -4.21 -3.19
CA TRP A 38 18.33 -3.97 -4.41
C TRP A 38 18.51 -2.48 -4.71
N MET A 39 17.39 -1.77 -4.89
CA MET A 39 17.45 -0.37 -5.36
C MET A 39 18.05 0.56 -4.30
N PHE A 40 17.72 0.37 -3.03
CA PHE A 40 18.23 1.19 -1.95
C PHE A 40 19.74 1.04 -1.79
N SER A 41 20.27 -0.19 -1.76
CA SER A 41 21.71 -0.45 -1.63
C SER A 41 22.51 0.14 -2.79
N THR A 42 21.98 0.02 -4.02
CA THR A 42 22.60 0.62 -5.21
C THR A 42 22.62 2.15 -5.11
N ARG A 43 21.51 2.77 -4.66
CA ARG A 43 21.44 4.23 -4.50
C ARG A 43 22.39 4.73 -3.42
N VAL A 44 22.44 4.08 -2.27
CA VAL A 44 23.39 4.42 -1.21
C VAL A 44 24.83 4.40 -1.73
N SER A 45 25.20 3.36 -2.47
CA SER A 45 26.55 3.24 -3.05
C SER A 45 26.86 4.37 -4.05
N LEU A 46 25.91 4.73 -4.90
CA LEU A 46 26.09 5.76 -5.94
C LEU A 46 26.15 7.18 -5.38
N TYR A 47 25.42 7.47 -4.32
CA TYR A 47 25.25 8.83 -3.78
C TYR A 47 26.11 9.12 -2.53
N GLY A 48 27.25 8.47 -2.38
CA GLY A 48 28.22 8.80 -1.34
C GLY A 48 28.06 8.03 -0.02
N GLY A 49 27.39 6.88 -0.05
CA GLY A 49 27.32 5.97 1.10
C GLY A 49 26.64 6.62 2.31
N GLY A 50 27.40 6.76 3.41
CA GLY A 50 26.90 7.29 4.67
C GLY A 50 26.34 8.72 4.59
N SER A 51 26.89 9.56 3.72
CA SER A 51 26.41 10.93 3.52
C SER A 51 25.00 11.00 2.96
N PHE A 52 24.59 10.00 2.16
CA PHE A 52 23.24 9.87 1.64
C PHE A 52 22.23 9.48 2.74
N LEU A 53 22.65 8.71 3.73
CA LEU A 53 21.74 8.21 4.78
C LEU A 53 21.19 9.32 5.66
N ILE A 54 21.96 10.39 5.91
CA ILE A 54 21.52 11.48 6.77
C ILE A 54 20.26 12.18 6.22
N PRO A 55 20.27 12.77 5.00
CA PRO A 55 19.08 13.36 4.44
C PRO A 55 17.97 12.34 4.20
N TYR A 56 18.32 11.10 3.85
CA TYR A 56 17.33 10.04 3.69
C TYR A 56 16.51 9.80 4.96
N PHE A 57 17.14 9.63 6.12
CA PHE A 57 16.42 9.44 7.38
C PHE A 57 15.58 10.65 7.77
N ILE A 58 16.07 11.86 7.54
CA ILE A 58 15.29 13.08 7.78
C ILE A 58 14.01 13.07 6.94
N PHE A 59 14.11 12.79 5.64
CA PHE A 59 12.95 12.73 4.76
C PHE A 59 12.02 11.56 5.09
N VAL A 60 12.54 10.40 5.47
CA VAL A 60 11.70 9.27 5.89
C VAL A 60 10.88 9.61 7.13
N ILE A 61 11.48 10.28 8.12
CA ILE A 61 10.77 10.67 9.33
C ILE A 61 9.72 11.75 9.01
N LEU A 62 10.06 12.78 8.25
CA LEU A 62 9.17 13.89 7.95
C LEU A 62 8.04 13.49 6.99
N ILE A 63 8.37 12.93 5.84
CA ILE A 63 7.40 12.63 4.78
C ILE A 63 6.72 11.29 5.05
N GLY A 64 7.48 10.28 5.49
CA GLY A 64 6.95 8.95 5.76
C GLY A 64 5.92 8.95 6.87
N SER A 65 6.18 9.64 7.99
CA SER A 65 5.22 9.71 9.09
C SER A 65 3.94 10.44 8.69
N THR A 66 4.03 11.58 8.03
CA THR A 66 2.86 12.36 7.58
C THR A 66 2.06 11.63 6.50
N GLY A 67 2.74 11.01 5.53
CA GLY A 67 2.11 10.22 4.47
C GLY A 67 1.36 9.02 5.04
N VAL A 68 2.01 8.22 5.87
CA VAL A 68 1.39 7.03 6.49
C VAL A 68 0.19 7.40 7.36
N ILE A 69 0.28 8.46 8.16
CA ILE A 69 -0.84 8.94 8.96
C ILE A 69 -2.01 9.35 8.06
N GLY A 70 -1.74 10.06 6.97
CA GLY A 70 -2.75 10.46 6.00
C GLY A 70 -3.45 9.26 5.34
N GLU A 71 -2.68 8.30 4.84
CA GLU A 71 -3.22 7.07 4.23
C GLU A 71 -4.06 6.24 5.20
N MET A 72 -3.55 6.01 6.41
CA MET A 72 -4.26 5.26 7.44
C MET A 72 -5.55 5.96 7.89
N SER A 73 -5.53 7.28 7.99
CA SER A 73 -6.71 8.09 8.32
C SER A 73 -7.78 7.99 7.23
N LEU A 74 -7.37 8.10 5.97
CA LEU A 74 -8.26 7.98 4.82
C LEU A 74 -8.86 6.57 4.73
N GLY A 75 -8.04 5.53 4.85
CA GLY A 75 -8.49 4.14 4.81
C GLY A 75 -9.47 3.82 5.94
N ARG A 76 -9.25 4.37 7.13
CA ARG A 76 -10.13 4.21 8.29
C ARG A 76 -11.44 4.97 8.13
N ALA A 77 -11.40 6.17 7.56
CA ALA A 77 -12.58 6.99 7.32
C ALA A 77 -13.47 6.39 6.21
N ALA A 78 -12.86 5.98 5.12
CA ALA A 78 -13.57 5.45 3.97
C ALA A 78 -14.13 4.04 4.21
N ARG A 79 -13.43 3.22 4.98
CA ARG A 79 -13.76 1.78 5.16
C ARG A 79 -14.06 1.06 3.85
N SER A 80 -13.44 1.50 2.77
CA SER A 80 -13.64 1.00 1.41
C SER A 80 -12.32 0.97 0.65
N GLY A 81 -12.31 0.38 -0.54
CA GLY A 81 -11.13 0.39 -1.40
C GLY A 81 -10.75 1.80 -1.86
N PRO A 82 -9.56 1.97 -2.47
CA PRO A 82 -9.06 3.30 -2.86
C PRO A 82 -10.00 4.04 -3.81
N ILE A 83 -10.69 3.36 -4.71
CA ILE A 83 -11.65 3.96 -5.66
C ILE A 83 -12.79 4.66 -4.91
N ASP A 84 -13.44 3.93 -4.00
CA ASP A 84 -14.54 4.48 -3.21
C ASP A 84 -14.06 5.55 -2.23
N ALA A 85 -12.86 5.41 -1.67
CA ALA A 85 -12.28 6.38 -0.75
C ALA A 85 -12.14 7.76 -1.41
N PHE A 86 -11.57 7.81 -2.60
CA PHE A 86 -11.48 9.05 -3.37
C PHE A 86 -12.86 9.52 -3.87
N GLY A 87 -13.75 8.59 -4.23
CA GLY A 87 -15.14 8.88 -4.58
C GLY A 87 -15.87 9.64 -3.46
N MET A 88 -15.76 9.17 -2.22
CA MET A 88 -16.37 9.80 -1.04
C MET A 88 -15.87 11.23 -0.80
N ILE A 89 -14.56 11.48 -0.95
CA ILE A 89 -13.99 12.83 -0.78
C ILE A 89 -14.57 13.78 -1.81
N CYS A 90 -14.66 13.36 -3.07
CA CYS A 90 -15.16 14.18 -4.16
C CYS A 90 -16.69 14.30 -4.17
N GLU A 91 -17.39 13.39 -3.50
CA GLU A 91 -18.86 13.43 -3.37
C GLU A 91 -19.35 14.67 -2.62
N GLN A 92 -18.58 15.15 -1.64
CA GLN A 92 -18.88 16.39 -0.92
C GLN A 92 -18.97 17.61 -1.85
N LYS A 93 -18.36 17.55 -3.03
CA LYS A 93 -18.40 18.56 -4.08
C LYS A 93 -19.28 18.15 -5.27
N GLY A 94 -20.09 17.11 -5.14
CA GLY A 94 -20.97 16.59 -6.20
C GLY A 94 -20.23 15.94 -7.38
N LYS A 95 -18.94 15.62 -7.24
CA LYS A 95 -18.08 15.11 -8.32
C LYS A 95 -17.55 13.68 -8.03
N ARG A 96 -18.41 12.79 -7.53
CA ARG A 96 -18.03 11.42 -7.16
C ARG A 96 -17.33 10.67 -8.29
N LYS A 97 -17.84 10.75 -9.54
CA LYS A 97 -17.22 10.06 -10.69
C LYS A 97 -15.78 10.49 -10.96
N ILE A 98 -15.45 11.75 -10.72
CA ILE A 98 -14.07 12.25 -10.86
C ILE A 98 -13.19 11.66 -9.74
N GLY A 99 -13.70 11.57 -8.52
CA GLY A 99 -13.00 10.93 -7.41
C GLY A 99 -12.72 9.46 -7.67
N GLU A 100 -13.70 8.72 -8.17
CA GLU A 100 -13.54 7.31 -8.54
C GLU A 100 -12.49 7.13 -9.65
N ALA A 101 -12.49 8.00 -10.66
CA ALA A 101 -11.49 7.98 -11.72
C ALA A 101 -10.06 8.27 -11.18
N LEU A 102 -9.92 9.23 -10.25
CA LEU A 102 -8.66 9.48 -9.57
C LEU A 102 -8.22 8.30 -8.69
N GLY A 103 -9.16 7.62 -8.05
CA GLY A 103 -8.90 6.42 -7.25
C GLY A 103 -8.47 5.20 -8.07
N MET A 104 -8.74 5.18 -9.38
CA MET A 104 -8.23 4.13 -10.27
C MET A 104 -6.72 4.25 -10.52
N ILE A 105 -6.14 5.45 -10.46
CA ILE A 105 -4.72 5.67 -10.73
C ILE A 105 -3.81 4.83 -9.80
N PRO A 106 -3.95 4.88 -8.46
CA PRO A 106 -3.14 4.04 -7.58
C PRO A 106 -3.42 2.54 -7.76
N VAL A 107 -4.64 2.15 -8.14
CA VAL A 107 -4.96 0.73 -8.42
C VAL A 107 -4.23 0.24 -9.67
N LEU A 108 -4.26 1.00 -10.74
CA LEU A 108 -3.52 0.66 -11.96
C LEU A 108 -2.00 0.69 -11.73
N GLY A 109 -1.51 1.64 -10.94
CA GLY A 109 -0.11 1.72 -10.53
C GLY A 109 0.34 0.49 -9.75
N SER A 110 -0.46 0.03 -8.79
CA SER A 110 -0.16 -1.19 -8.02
C SER A 110 -0.20 -2.45 -8.88
N LEU A 111 -1.12 -2.53 -9.85
CA LEU A 111 -1.18 -3.63 -10.81
C LEU A 111 0.08 -3.67 -11.68
N ALA A 112 0.49 -2.53 -12.23
CA ALA A 112 1.70 -2.43 -13.03
C ALA A 112 2.96 -2.83 -12.23
N MET A 113 3.04 -2.40 -10.96
CA MET A 113 4.11 -2.84 -10.06
C MET A 113 4.08 -4.34 -9.81
N ALA A 114 2.92 -4.94 -9.57
CA ALA A 114 2.78 -6.37 -9.35
C ALA A 114 3.30 -7.17 -10.55
N ILE A 115 3.00 -6.73 -11.78
CA ILE A 115 3.53 -7.35 -13.00
C ILE A 115 5.06 -7.27 -13.03
N GLY A 116 5.63 -6.09 -12.76
CA GLY A 116 7.08 -5.88 -12.69
C GLY A 116 7.76 -6.77 -11.65
N TYR A 117 7.20 -6.87 -10.46
CA TYR A 117 7.69 -7.76 -9.40
C TYR A 117 7.66 -9.23 -9.82
N THR A 118 6.61 -9.68 -10.49
CA THR A 118 6.49 -11.07 -10.97
C THR A 118 7.62 -11.42 -11.96
N VAL A 119 7.96 -10.50 -12.87
CA VAL A 119 9.06 -10.70 -13.82
C VAL A 119 10.40 -10.84 -13.11
N VAL A 120 10.70 -9.95 -12.15
CA VAL A 120 11.96 -9.99 -11.40
C VAL A 120 12.04 -11.24 -10.52
N MET A 121 10.93 -11.65 -9.90
CA MET A 121 10.88 -12.91 -9.15
C MET A 121 11.16 -14.12 -10.05
N GLY A 122 10.66 -14.10 -11.29
CA GLY A 122 10.95 -15.14 -12.27
C GLY A 122 12.45 -15.22 -12.60
N TRP A 123 13.14 -14.10 -12.73
CA TRP A 123 14.60 -14.06 -12.92
C TRP A 123 15.38 -14.60 -11.72
N ILE A 124 15.01 -14.19 -10.51
CA ILE A 124 15.65 -14.68 -9.28
C ILE A 124 15.50 -16.20 -9.18
N LEU A 125 14.31 -16.74 -9.43
CA LEU A 125 14.07 -18.18 -9.46
C LEU A 125 14.91 -18.90 -10.51
N LYS A 126 14.99 -18.35 -11.73
CA LYS A 126 15.84 -18.90 -12.80
C LYS A 126 17.31 -18.97 -12.39
N TYR A 127 17.85 -17.91 -11.79
CA TYR A 127 19.24 -17.90 -11.33
C TYR A 127 19.44 -18.83 -10.14
N ALA A 128 18.50 -18.88 -9.20
CA ALA A 128 18.57 -19.81 -8.07
C ALA A 128 18.65 -21.28 -8.54
N VAL A 129 17.76 -21.67 -9.47
CA VAL A 129 17.77 -23.01 -10.05
C VAL A 129 19.07 -23.28 -10.83
N GLY A 130 19.54 -22.30 -11.63
CA GLY A 130 20.78 -22.41 -12.40
C GLY A 130 22.07 -22.52 -11.55
N THR A 131 21.98 -22.20 -10.25
CA THR A 131 23.13 -22.39 -9.32
C THR A 131 23.27 -23.85 -8.87
N PHE A 132 22.21 -24.65 -8.98
CA PHE A 132 22.21 -26.07 -8.60
C PHE A 132 22.44 -27.01 -9.78
N THR A 133 22.50 -26.50 -10.99
CA THR A 133 22.78 -27.24 -12.23
C THR A 133 24.10 -26.84 -12.83
#